data_1d655977ef8bfa330848845382bec41a
#
_entry.id   1d655977ef8bfa330848845382bec41a
#
_cell.length_a   1.000
_cell.length_b   1.000
_cell.length_c   1.000
_cell.angle_alpha   90.00
_cell.angle_beta   90.00
_cell.angle_gamma   90.00
#
_symmetry.space_group_name_H-M   'P 1'
#
loop_
_entity.id
_entity.type
_entity.pdbx_description
1 polymer ?
#
loop_
_entity_poly.entity_id
_entity_poly.type
_entity_poly.pdbx_seq_one_letter_code
_entity_poly.pdbx_strand_id
1 'polypeptide(L)'
;MKCKLNYIKCCYVVVTMASFTTTCGIMYFYSESGFLQMWNKENTTSELSKNTNATYVNNYITKQYSNSSYLLKRHFLSKSTASSIPDLVDMIHNFKLNNITVKSEKECQRHKFIVYSCDYSRSCGGLGDRQRGIVSLFLLALLTSRAFVISFEKPCALENVLKPHLYDWSVCKSFVNTIETKDSKMFDFVDRAKLFNANQNFDKWRWKVVFIKINFHLFYQLRKRKDVRDHIDWLVHMSKWKAVNTVLQILFKPTQTSLDYLQQFDKHEVKGKTLVCSHIRTGKNPSIPEDSLFRTKPDETIIFDFLKKYIVSSKYVLYLATDSDSIRQAFFKMFENSIKMNITIVHIDRLGKYEMFQKQACEGLKFAVIEQYILSVCDILILTKSGFGTTAAYIRGKSDQLYMFHPIKRRVVLSDLKNI
;
A
#
# COMPACT_ATOMS: atom_id res chain seq x y z
N MET A 1 48.20 15.39 -12.70
CA MET A 1 47.07 16.15 -12.15
C MET A 1 45.69 15.93 -12.86
N LYS A 2 45.65 15.21 -13.99
CA LYS A 2 44.38 14.90 -14.72
C LYS A 2 43.66 13.62 -14.22
N CYS A 3 44.27 12.77 -13.43
CA CYS A 3 43.61 11.53 -12.97
C CYS A 3 42.74 11.67 -11.73
N LYS A 4 42.88 12.73 -10.90
CA LYS A 4 42.10 12.94 -9.69
C LYS A 4 40.65 13.48 -9.96
N LEU A 5 40.46 14.19 -11.09
CA LEU A 5 39.15 14.75 -11.40
C LEU A 5 38.15 13.69 -11.93
N ASN A 6 38.67 12.64 -12.59
CA ASN A 6 37.81 11.57 -13.10
C ASN A 6 37.35 10.60 -12.01
N TYR A 7 38.12 10.46 -10.92
CA TYR A 7 37.77 9.59 -9.80
C TYR A 7 36.60 10.17 -8.96
N ILE A 8 36.58 11.50 -8.79
CA ILE A 8 35.48 12.18 -8.06
C ILE A 8 34.19 12.14 -8.86
N LYS A 9 34.25 12.28 -10.19
CA LYS A 9 33.07 12.14 -11.05
C LYS A 9 32.52 10.70 -11.08
N CYS A 10 33.39 9.70 -11.10
CA CYS A 10 32.95 8.30 -11.02
C CYS A 10 32.35 7.93 -9.66
N CYS A 11 32.91 8.43 -8.55
CA CYS A 11 32.33 8.23 -7.23
C CYS A 11 30.99 8.95 -7.05
N TYR A 12 30.81 10.14 -7.64
CA TYR A 12 29.52 10.86 -7.56
C TYR A 12 28.42 10.19 -8.38
N VAL A 13 28.74 9.63 -9.55
CA VAL A 13 27.81 8.85 -10.37
C VAL A 13 27.43 7.53 -9.70
N VAL A 14 28.38 6.86 -9.06
CA VAL A 14 28.13 5.60 -8.31
C VAL A 14 27.29 5.86 -7.05
N VAL A 15 27.55 6.96 -6.31
CA VAL A 15 26.78 7.33 -5.12
C VAL A 15 25.37 7.76 -5.48
N THR A 16 25.16 8.47 -6.60
CA THR A 16 23.80 8.84 -7.06
C THR A 16 23.03 7.63 -7.59
N MET A 17 23.67 6.66 -8.23
CA MET A 17 22.99 5.42 -8.64
C MET A 17 22.68 4.50 -7.44
N ALA A 18 23.54 4.42 -6.44
CA ALA A 18 23.31 3.62 -5.24
C ALA A 18 22.13 4.13 -4.38
N SER A 19 21.87 5.44 -4.33
CA SER A 19 20.76 6.01 -3.57
C SER A 19 19.38 5.78 -4.21
N PHE A 20 19.30 5.32 -5.46
CA PHE A 20 18.04 5.09 -6.18
C PHE A 20 17.52 3.65 -6.09
N THR A 21 18.28 2.71 -5.53
CA THR A 21 17.91 1.28 -5.51
C THR A 21 17.31 0.78 -4.20
N THR A 22 17.02 1.64 -3.24
CA THR A 22 16.90 1.27 -1.81
C THR A 22 15.50 1.15 -1.23
N THR A 23 14.47 0.92 -2.01
CA THR A 23 13.15 0.67 -1.43
C THR A 23 12.51 -0.56 -2.07
N CYS A 24 12.71 -1.68 -1.44
CA CYS A 24 12.12 -2.96 -1.81
C CYS A 24 11.10 -3.42 -0.77
N GLY A 25 9.94 -3.88 -1.18
CA GLY A 25 8.91 -4.47 -0.34
C GLY A 25 8.99 -6.01 -0.31
N ILE A 26 8.37 -6.66 0.62
CA ILE A 26 8.50 -8.08 0.91
C ILE A 26 7.19 -8.79 0.73
N MET A 27 7.25 -10.01 0.26
CA MET A 27 6.13 -10.95 0.17
C MET A 27 6.38 -12.26 0.91
N TYR A 28 5.30 -12.90 1.28
CA TYR A 28 5.27 -14.09 2.12
C TYR A 28 4.51 -15.24 1.47
N PHE A 29 4.94 -16.47 1.70
CA PHE A 29 4.30 -17.69 1.19
C PHE A 29 3.86 -18.65 2.26
N TYR A 30 2.78 -19.34 1.98
CA TYR A 30 2.27 -20.45 2.80
C TYR A 30 2.70 -21.80 2.23
N SER A 31 3.06 -22.77 3.06
CA SER A 31 3.37 -24.14 2.61
C SER A 31 2.12 -24.97 2.32
N GLU A 32 2.18 -25.84 1.35
CA GLU A 32 1.13 -26.45 0.55
C GLU A 32 0.01 -27.25 1.24
N SER A 33 -0.06 -27.38 2.54
CA SER A 33 -0.98 -28.35 3.15
C SER A 33 -2.27 -27.74 3.70
N GLY A 34 -3.11 -27.14 2.89
CA GLY A 34 -4.47 -26.85 3.35
C GLY A 34 -5.23 -25.69 2.73
N PHE A 35 -4.59 -24.85 1.96
CA PHE A 35 -5.21 -23.60 1.53
C PHE A 35 -5.78 -23.60 0.10
N LEU A 36 -5.36 -24.52 -0.76
CA LEU A 36 -5.73 -24.57 -2.17
C LEU A 36 -7.18 -24.95 -2.45
N GLN A 37 -7.87 -25.58 -1.51
CA GLN A 37 -9.25 -26.06 -1.76
C GLN A 37 -10.34 -24.99 -1.64
N MET A 38 -10.05 -23.81 -1.08
CA MET A 38 -11.07 -22.75 -0.87
C MET A 38 -11.21 -21.75 -2.03
N TRP A 39 -10.37 -21.84 -3.07
CA TRP A 39 -10.25 -20.79 -4.11
C TRP A 39 -11.20 -20.89 -5.30
N ASN A 40 -11.92 -21.99 -5.49
CA ASN A 40 -12.62 -22.25 -6.76
C ASN A 40 -14.12 -21.86 -6.81
N LYS A 41 -14.64 -21.04 -5.92
CA LYS A 41 -16.04 -20.56 -5.99
C LYS A 41 -16.13 -19.04 -6.02
N GLU A 42 -16.00 -18.45 -7.19
CA GLU A 42 -16.51 -17.10 -7.46
C GLU A 42 -17.77 -17.21 -8.33
N ASN A 43 -18.92 -16.87 -7.77
CA ASN A 43 -20.13 -16.59 -8.54
C ASN A 43 -20.26 -15.09 -8.80
N THR A 44 -20.41 -14.76 -10.06
CA THR A 44 -20.71 -13.44 -10.63
C THR A 44 -22.05 -12.90 -10.14
N THR A 45 -22.10 -11.66 -9.68
CA THR A 45 -23.33 -10.85 -9.65
C THR A 45 -23.04 -9.45 -10.18
N SER A 46 -23.46 -9.24 -11.41
CA SER A 46 -23.67 -7.94 -12.04
C SER A 46 -25.05 -7.42 -11.62
N GLU A 47 -25.10 -6.41 -10.77
CA GLU A 47 -26.24 -5.49 -10.66
C GLU A 47 -25.94 -4.45 -9.60
N LEU A 48 -25.50 -3.25 -10.00
CA LEU A 48 -25.57 -2.04 -9.17
C LEU A 48 -25.34 -0.78 -9.99
N SER A 49 -26.37 -0.38 -10.74
CA SER A 49 -26.48 1.00 -11.20
C SER A 49 -27.90 1.48 -10.94
N LYS A 50 -28.07 2.39 -10.01
CA LYS A 50 -29.12 3.42 -9.85
C LYS A 50 -29.56 3.53 -8.39
N ASN A 51 -28.91 4.36 -7.61
CA ASN A 51 -29.51 5.27 -6.62
C ASN A 51 -28.44 5.84 -5.69
N THR A 52 -28.10 7.10 -5.89
CA THR A 52 -27.12 7.83 -5.08
C THR A 52 -27.83 8.50 -3.89
N ASN A 53 -28.38 7.72 -2.96
CA ASN A 53 -28.86 8.25 -1.69
C ASN A 53 -27.94 7.74 -0.55
N ALA A 54 -27.57 8.62 0.36
CA ALA A 54 -26.75 8.31 1.53
C ALA A 54 -27.24 7.08 2.32
N THR A 55 -28.57 6.86 2.33
CA THR A 55 -29.21 5.68 2.93
C THR A 55 -28.81 4.37 2.25
N TYR A 56 -28.55 4.38 0.93
CA TYR A 56 -28.16 3.17 0.20
C TYR A 56 -26.73 2.77 0.51
N VAL A 57 -25.82 3.74 0.55
CA VAL A 57 -24.41 3.50 0.93
C VAL A 57 -24.32 2.99 2.37
N ASN A 58 -25.14 3.54 3.27
CA ASN A 58 -25.25 3.11 4.66
C ASN A 58 -25.70 1.65 4.78
N ASN A 59 -26.81 1.32 4.12
CA ASN A 59 -27.35 -0.03 4.12
C ASN A 59 -26.40 -1.03 3.44
N TYR A 60 -25.66 -0.61 2.41
CA TYR A 60 -24.68 -1.44 1.73
C TYR A 60 -23.48 -1.75 2.65
N ILE A 61 -22.88 -0.74 3.28
CA ILE A 61 -21.74 -0.94 4.20
C ILE A 61 -22.20 -1.74 5.43
N THR A 62 -23.32 -1.38 6.02
CA THR A 62 -23.85 -2.10 7.19
C THR A 62 -24.22 -3.53 6.84
N LYS A 63 -24.86 -3.79 5.70
CA LYS A 63 -25.22 -5.13 5.24
C LYS A 63 -24.00 -5.97 4.86
N GLN A 64 -22.99 -5.37 4.23
CA GLN A 64 -21.77 -6.05 3.82
C GLN A 64 -20.89 -6.45 5.03
N TYR A 65 -20.92 -5.67 6.11
CA TYR A 65 -20.07 -5.87 7.28
C TYR A 65 -20.82 -6.21 8.57
N SER A 66 -22.15 -6.32 8.56
CA SER A 66 -22.98 -6.66 9.74
C SER A 66 -22.59 -8.02 10.35
N ASN A 67 -22.25 -8.98 9.50
CA ASN A 67 -21.77 -10.32 9.89
C ASN A 67 -20.24 -10.43 9.98
N SER A 68 -19.54 -9.30 9.86
CA SER A 68 -18.07 -9.29 9.86
C SER A 68 -17.51 -9.56 11.25
N SER A 69 -16.30 -10.15 11.30
CA SER A 69 -15.55 -10.35 12.51
C SER A 69 -15.28 -9.04 13.26
N TYR A 70 -14.95 -9.14 14.54
CA TYR A 70 -14.61 -8.01 15.40
C TYR A 70 -13.52 -7.11 14.79
N LEU A 71 -12.47 -7.69 14.18
CA LEU A 71 -11.39 -6.94 13.53
C LEU A 71 -11.89 -6.17 12.30
N LEU A 72 -12.75 -6.78 11.47
CA LEU A 72 -13.32 -6.11 10.30
C LEU A 72 -14.30 -5.01 10.71
N LYS A 73 -15.15 -5.26 11.72
CA LYS A 73 -15.97 -4.22 12.33
C LYS A 73 -15.09 -3.09 12.87
N ARG A 74 -14.00 -3.42 13.53
CA ARG A 74 -13.04 -2.45 14.06
C ARG A 74 -12.33 -1.66 12.96
N HIS A 75 -12.03 -2.27 11.83
CA HIS A 75 -11.39 -1.58 10.70
C HIS A 75 -12.37 -0.77 9.86
N PHE A 76 -13.52 -1.33 9.51
CA PHE A 76 -14.47 -0.73 8.57
C PHE A 76 -15.64 -0.01 9.26
N LEU A 77 -16.10 -0.48 10.44
CA LEU A 77 -17.23 0.09 11.16
C LEU A 77 -16.82 1.01 12.30
N SER A 78 -15.71 0.79 13.02
CA SER A 78 -15.28 1.71 14.07
C SER A 78 -14.79 3.05 13.52
N LYS A 79 -14.34 3.07 12.27
CA LYS A 79 -14.05 4.32 11.57
C LYS A 79 -15.33 5.03 11.07
N SER A 80 -16.44 4.29 10.92
CA SER A 80 -17.75 4.85 10.55
C SER A 80 -18.60 5.27 11.75
N THR A 81 -18.33 4.80 12.95
CA THR A 81 -19.06 5.20 14.16
C THR A 81 -18.51 6.44 14.85
N ALA A 82 -17.28 6.84 14.53
CA ALA A 82 -16.72 8.10 15.02
C ALA A 82 -16.93 9.28 14.06
N SER A 83 -17.27 8.99 12.80
CA SER A 83 -17.66 9.95 11.79
C SER A 83 -18.81 9.33 11.00
N SER A 84 -19.92 10.02 10.98
CA SER A 84 -21.15 9.59 10.28
C SER A 84 -20.87 9.37 8.77
N ILE A 85 -21.70 8.56 8.12
CA ILE A 85 -21.71 8.36 6.66
C ILE A 85 -21.79 9.66 5.85
N PRO A 86 -22.31 10.77 6.34
CA PRO A 86 -22.04 12.08 5.76
C PRO A 86 -20.56 12.26 5.37
N ASP A 87 -19.60 11.83 6.21
CA ASP A 87 -18.17 11.97 5.89
C ASP A 87 -17.73 11.24 4.62
N LEU A 88 -18.34 10.12 4.26
CA LEU A 88 -17.97 9.38 3.03
C LEU A 88 -18.58 10.03 1.78
N VAL A 89 -19.81 10.49 1.86
CA VAL A 89 -20.47 11.24 0.78
C VAL A 89 -19.81 12.61 0.63
N ASP A 90 -19.52 13.27 1.76
CA ASP A 90 -18.77 14.52 1.79
C ASP A 90 -17.35 14.33 1.27
N MET A 91 -16.69 13.19 1.55
CA MET A 91 -15.41 12.83 0.95
C MET A 91 -15.50 12.73 -0.58
N ILE A 92 -16.49 12.03 -1.11
CA ILE A 92 -16.69 11.88 -2.57
C ILE A 92 -16.91 13.26 -3.20
N HIS A 93 -17.71 14.10 -2.58
CA HIS A 93 -17.99 15.44 -3.07
C HIS A 93 -16.78 16.37 -2.91
N ASN A 94 -16.17 16.41 -1.73
CA ASN A 94 -15.02 17.26 -1.43
C ASN A 94 -13.77 16.85 -2.23
N PHE A 95 -13.63 15.55 -2.57
CA PHE A 95 -12.53 15.06 -3.42
C PHE A 95 -12.75 15.34 -4.90
N LYS A 96 -13.89 15.95 -5.29
CA LYS A 96 -14.23 16.22 -6.71
C LYS A 96 -14.10 14.96 -7.59
N LEU A 97 -14.40 13.77 -7.02
CA LEU A 97 -14.28 12.49 -7.73
C LEU A 97 -15.13 12.47 -8.99
N ASN A 98 -16.28 13.14 -8.98
CA ASN A 98 -17.18 13.22 -10.13
C ASN A 98 -16.48 13.75 -11.39
N ASN A 99 -15.45 14.62 -11.25
CA ASN A 99 -14.75 15.21 -12.38
C ASN A 99 -13.85 14.21 -13.11
N ILE A 100 -13.44 13.13 -12.43
CA ILE A 100 -12.53 12.11 -12.97
C ILE A 100 -13.17 10.73 -13.07
N THR A 101 -14.40 10.56 -12.56
CA THR A 101 -15.11 9.27 -12.56
C THR A 101 -15.64 8.94 -13.95
N VAL A 102 -15.36 7.73 -14.40
CA VAL A 102 -15.90 7.13 -15.62
C VAL A 102 -16.86 6.03 -15.22
N LYS A 103 -18.12 6.11 -15.66
CA LYS A 103 -19.17 5.20 -15.23
C LYS A 103 -19.27 3.92 -16.06
N SER A 104 -18.77 3.94 -17.29
CA SER A 104 -18.80 2.81 -18.20
C SER A 104 -17.67 2.86 -19.21
N GLU A 105 -17.33 1.70 -19.82
CA GLU A 105 -16.31 1.61 -20.89
C GLU A 105 -16.62 2.54 -22.08
N LYS A 106 -17.91 2.74 -22.41
CA LYS A 106 -18.34 3.61 -23.51
C LYS A 106 -17.94 5.08 -23.29
N GLU A 107 -17.82 5.50 -22.04
CA GLU A 107 -17.42 6.86 -21.70
C GLU A 107 -15.91 7.08 -21.74
N CYS A 108 -15.09 6.02 -21.77
CA CYS A 108 -13.63 6.14 -21.75
C CYS A 108 -13.09 7.02 -22.88
N GLN A 109 -13.74 7.00 -24.04
CA GLN A 109 -13.33 7.83 -25.19
C GLN A 109 -13.38 9.35 -24.90
N ARG A 110 -14.20 9.80 -23.95
CA ARG A 110 -14.38 11.21 -23.61
C ARG A 110 -13.34 11.75 -22.65
N HIS A 111 -12.65 10.88 -21.91
CA HIS A 111 -11.71 11.25 -20.83
C HIS A 111 -10.26 11.21 -21.28
N LYS A 112 -9.42 12.05 -20.69
CA LYS A 112 -7.96 11.92 -20.68
C LYS A 112 -7.55 11.17 -19.42
N PHE A 113 -6.40 10.48 -19.44
CA PHE A 113 -6.02 9.55 -18.39
C PHE A 113 -4.64 9.84 -17.80
N ILE A 114 -4.53 9.59 -16.48
CA ILE A 114 -3.28 9.29 -15.78
C ILE A 114 -3.33 7.78 -15.45
N VAL A 115 -2.32 7.04 -15.87
CA VAL A 115 -2.21 5.60 -15.65
C VAL A 115 -1.01 5.31 -14.76
N TYR A 116 -1.25 4.73 -13.58
CA TYR A 116 -0.17 4.10 -12.83
C TYR A 116 0.25 2.83 -13.56
N SER A 117 1.49 2.75 -14.01
CA SER A 117 2.00 1.59 -14.76
C SER A 117 3.02 0.82 -13.93
N CYS A 118 2.83 -0.49 -13.82
CA CYS A 118 3.81 -1.40 -13.24
C CYS A 118 3.88 -2.69 -14.07
N ASP A 119 4.85 -2.70 -14.96
CA ASP A 119 5.23 -3.82 -15.83
C ASP A 119 6.64 -4.33 -15.50
N TYR A 120 7.16 -5.31 -16.24
CA TYR A 120 8.52 -5.83 -16.04
C TYR A 120 9.65 -4.99 -16.63
N SER A 121 9.35 -3.93 -17.36
CA SER A 121 10.41 -3.14 -18.01
C SER A 121 11.39 -2.53 -17.00
N ARG A 122 10.91 -2.24 -15.77
CA ARG A 122 11.71 -1.74 -14.65
C ARG A 122 11.10 -2.15 -13.32
N SER A 123 11.93 -2.12 -12.27
CA SER A 123 11.52 -2.31 -10.88
C SER A 123 10.43 -1.32 -10.46
N CYS A 124 9.31 -1.82 -9.95
CA CYS A 124 8.22 -1.00 -9.41
C CYS A 124 8.33 -0.78 -7.89
N GLY A 125 9.26 -1.46 -7.24
CA GLY A 125 9.35 -1.51 -5.80
C GLY A 125 8.37 -2.48 -5.16
N GLY A 126 8.42 -2.57 -3.85
CA GLY A 126 7.51 -3.39 -3.06
C GLY A 126 6.11 -2.80 -2.92
N LEU A 127 5.22 -3.52 -2.20
CA LEU A 127 3.81 -3.11 -2.05
C LEU A 127 3.68 -1.68 -1.51
N GLY A 128 4.40 -1.33 -0.43
CA GLY A 128 4.34 0.03 0.12
C GLY A 128 4.86 1.12 -0.83
N ASP A 129 5.84 0.78 -1.69
CA ASP A 129 6.36 1.69 -2.71
C ASP A 129 5.34 1.93 -3.82
N ARG A 130 4.70 0.85 -4.28
CA ARG A 130 3.65 0.91 -5.30
C ARG A 130 2.44 1.70 -4.80
N GLN A 131 2.02 1.48 -3.56
CA GLN A 131 0.94 2.25 -2.93
C GLN A 131 1.27 3.75 -2.87
N ARG A 132 2.53 4.11 -2.55
CA ARG A 132 2.98 5.51 -2.60
C ARG A 132 2.87 6.12 -4.00
N GLY A 133 3.26 5.37 -5.01
CA GLY A 133 3.11 5.77 -6.41
C GLY A 133 1.66 5.93 -6.81
N ILE A 134 0.82 4.96 -6.52
CA ILE A 134 -0.62 4.97 -6.82
C ILE A 134 -1.30 6.19 -6.17
N VAL A 135 -1.09 6.41 -4.87
CA VAL A 135 -1.64 7.58 -4.17
C VAL A 135 -1.20 8.88 -4.83
N SER A 136 0.08 8.98 -5.17
CA SER A 136 0.64 10.19 -5.81
C SER A 136 0.02 10.49 -7.16
N LEU A 137 -0.19 9.46 -7.97
CA LEU A 137 -0.78 9.62 -9.30
C LEU A 137 -2.29 9.82 -9.27
N PHE A 138 -2.97 9.28 -8.27
CA PHE A 138 -4.37 9.61 -8.03
C PHE A 138 -4.55 11.10 -7.69
N LEU A 139 -3.70 11.65 -6.82
CA LEU A 139 -3.69 13.09 -6.52
C LEU A 139 -3.37 13.93 -7.77
N LEU A 140 -2.44 13.46 -8.62
CA LEU A 140 -2.14 14.11 -9.89
C LEU A 140 -3.32 14.05 -10.87
N ALA A 141 -4.05 12.94 -10.90
CA ALA A 141 -5.25 12.79 -11.73
C ALA A 141 -6.35 13.79 -11.31
N LEU A 142 -6.58 13.93 -9.99
CA LEU A 142 -7.48 14.95 -9.45
C LEU A 142 -7.05 16.37 -9.84
N LEU A 143 -5.76 16.69 -9.67
CA LEU A 143 -5.20 18.00 -10.00
C LEU A 143 -5.36 18.35 -11.49
N THR A 144 -5.27 17.36 -12.37
CA THR A 144 -5.30 17.53 -13.82
C THR A 144 -6.68 17.25 -14.43
N SER A 145 -7.70 16.98 -13.62
CA SER A 145 -9.05 16.56 -14.04
C SER A 145 -9.02 15.42 -15.08
N ARG A 146 -8.10 14.45 -14.90
CA ARG A 146 -7.95 13.25 -15.74
C ARG A 146 -8.47 12.04 -15.01
N ALA A 147 -9.12 11.13 -15.70
CA ALA A 147 -9.50 9.84 -15.14
C ALA A 147 -8.24 9.05 -14.71
N PHE A 148 -8.35 8.29 -13.63
CA PHE A 148 -7.24 7.51 -13.09
C PHE A 148 -7.42 6.03 -13.38
N VAL A 149 -6.36 5.38 -13.85
CA VAL A 149 -6.34 3.93 -14.12
C VAL A 149 -5.11 3.31 -13.45
N ILE A 150 -5.28 2.10 -12.93
CA ILE A 150 -4.18 1.30 -12.39
C ILE A 150 -3.89 0.13 -13.33
N SER A 151 -2.75 0.18 -14.02
CA SER A 151 -2.19 -0.92 -14.80
C SER A 151 -1.08 -1.59 -13.99
N PHE A 152 -1.48 -2.46 -13.07
CA PHE A 152 -0.59 -3.22 -12.19
C PHE A 152 -0.76 -4.70 -12.51
N GLU A 153 0.13 -5.23 -13.36
CA GLU A 153 0.05 -6.59 -13.88
C GLU A 153 1.08 -7.54 -13.25
N LYS A 154 1.99 -7.03 -12.46
CA LYS A 154 3.13 -7.80 -11.96
C LYS A 154 3.27 -7.70 -10.44
N PRO A 155 3.38 -8.84 -9.74
CA PRO A 155 3.54 -10.23 -10.21
C PRO A 155 2.27 -10.87 -10.77
N CYS A 156 1.12 -10.29 -10.51
CA CYS A 156 -0.17 -10.60 -11.10
C CYS A 156 -1.07 -9.37 -11.07
N ALA A 157 -2.22 -9.44 -11.73
CA ALA A 157 -3.18 -8.34 -11.75
C ALA A 157 -3.59 -7.94 -10.32
N LEU A 158 -3.60 -6.63 -10.05
CA LEU A 158 -3.94 -6.10 -8.72
C LEU A 158 -5.34 -6.53 -8.28
N GLU A 159 -6.24 -6.70 -9.23
CA GLU A 159 -7.62 -7.14 -9.05
C GLU A 159 -7.72 -8.52 -8.37
N ASN A 160 -6.65 -9.31 -8.41
CA ASN A 160 -6.59 -10.61 -7.70
C ASN A 160 -6.49 -10.46 -6.17
N VAL A 161 -6.09 -9.30 -5.68
CA VAL A 161 -5.81 -9.06 -4.25
C VAL A 161 -6.57 -7.89 -3.67
N LEU A 162 -6.87 -6.87 -4.48
CA LEU A 162 -7.62 -5.66 -4.11
C LEU A 162 -8.65 -5.37 -5.20
N LYS A 163 -9.82 -4.94 -4.80
CA LYS A 163 -10.90 -4.52 -5.73
C LYS A 163 -11.07 -3.00 -5.66
N PRO A 164 -11.57 -2.36 -6.73
CA PRO A 164 -12.06 -0.99 -6.66
C PRO A 164 -13.08 -0.82 -5.53
N HIS A 165 -13.07 0.33 -4.86
CA HIS A 165 -14.02 0.63 -3.77
C HIS A 165 -14.95 1.78 -4.16
N LEU A 166 -14.60 3.03 -3.85
CA LEU A 166 -15.42 4.21 -4.16
C LEU A 166 -15.10 4.80 -5.54
N TYR A 167 -13.93 4.52 -6.06
CA TYR A 167 -13.48 4.92 -7.39
C TYR A 167 -13.08 3.67 -8.17
N ASP A 168 -13.73 3.44 -9.31
CA ASP A 168 -13.38 2.32 -10.19
C ASP A 168 -12.23 2.70 -11.12
N TRP A 169 -11.03 2.31 -10.70
CA TRP A 169 -9.79 2.51 -11.44
C TRP A 169 -9.56 1.46 -12.55
N SER A 170 -10.47 0.50 -12.71
CA SER A 170 -10.32 -0.63 -13.65
C SER A 170 -11.18 -0.46 -14.91
N VAL A 171 -12.26 0.31 -14.87
CA VAL A 171 -13.27 0.40 -15.92
C VAL A 171 -12.71 0.76 -17.30
N CYS A 172 -11.67 1.58 -17.38
CA CYS A 172 -11.05 1.97 -18.65
C CYS A 172 -9.70 1.28 -18.92
N LYS A 173 -9.35 0.22 -18.18
CA LYS A 173 -8.05 -0.45 -18.30
C LYS A 173 -7.82 -1.04 -19.70
N SER A 174 -8.82 -1.70 -20.27
CA SER A 174 -8.76 -2.21 -21.65
C SER A 174 -8.56 -1.07 -22.65
N PHE A 175 -9.37 -0.02 -22.52
CA PHE A 175 -9.32 1.14 -23.44
C PHE A 175 -7.94 1.83 -23.45
N VAL A 176 -7.34 2.13 -22.29
CA VAL A 176 -6.05 2.85 -22.25
C VAL A 176 -4.92 2.06 -22.90
N ASN A 177 -5.02 0.73 -22.93
CA ASN A 177 -4.02 -0.14 -23.55
C ASN A 177 -4.14 -0.20 -25.07
N THR A 178 -5.27 0.28 -25.68
CA THR A 178 -5.44 0.36 -27.13
C THR A 178 -4.98 1.69 -27.74
N ILE A 179 -4.63 2.67 -26.89
CA ILE A 179 -4.25 4.01 -27.37
C ILE A 179 -2.88 4.00 -28.03
N GLU A 180 -2.82 4.54 -29.23
CA GLU A 180 -1.59 4.63 -30.03
C GLU A 180 -0.50 5.49 -29.34
N THR A 181 0.76 5.20 -29.68
CA THR A 181 1.94 5.90 -29.11
C THR A 181 1.93 7.40 -29.38
N LYS A 182 1.36 7.87 -30.50
CA LYS A 182 1.23 9.30 -30.82
C LYS A 182 0.32 10.06 -29.83
N ASP A 183 -0.68 9.37 -29.27
CA ASP A 183 -1.67 9.92 -28.34
C ASP A 183 -1.37 9.54 -26.88
N SER A 184 -0.25 8.86 -26.64
CA SER A 184 0.19 8.47 -25.30
C SER A 184 1.59 9.01 -24.99
N LYS A 185 1.90 9.04 -23.68
CA LYS A 185 3.23 9.39 -23.16
C LYS A 185 3.57 8.51 -21.98
N MET A 186 4.80 8.00 -21.98
CA MET A 186 5.35 7.28 -20.83
C MET A 186 6.34 8.17 -20.08
N PHE A 187 6.19 8.21 -18.75
CA PHE A 187 7.17 8.78 -17.83
C PHE A 187 7.58 7.72 -16.81
N ASP A 188 8.83 7.71 -16.43
CA ASP A 188 9.33 6.87 -15.33
C ASP A 188 10.07 7.72 -14.27
N PHE A 189 10.67 7.07 -13.25
CA PHE A 189 11.30 7.83 -12.15
C PHE A 189 12.53 8.65 -12.59
N VAL A 190 13.13 8.41 -13.76
CA VAL A 190 14.21 9.25 -14.28
C VAL A 190 13.67 10.57 -14.80
N ASP A 191 12.40 10.64 -15.15
CA ASP A 191 11.71 11.88 -15.55
C ASP A 191 11.26 12.73 -14.35
N ARG A 192 11.73 12.42 -13.16
CA ARG A 192 11.30 13.03 -11.90
C ARG A 192 11.28 14.55 -11.93
N ALA A 193 12.32 15.18 -12.49
CA ALA A 193 12.40 16.63 -12.62
C ALA A 193 11.33 17.19 -13.54
N LYS A 194 10.96 16.48 -14.60
CA LYS A 194 9.91 16.89 -15.57
C LYS A 194 8.51 16.75 -14.96
N LEU A 195 8.28 15.73 -14.15
CA LEU A 195 6.98 15.48 -13.53
C LEU A 195 6.71 16.39 -12.32
N PHE A 196 7.77 16.86 -11.64
CA PHE A 196 7.63 17.41 -10.28
C PHE A 196 8.15 18.83 -10.12
N ASN A 197 8.48 19.49 -11.23
CA ASN A 197 8.69 20.92 -11.19
C ASN A 197 7.38 21.60 -10.75
N ALA A 198 7.43 22.40 -9.68
CA ALA A 198 6.27 23.14 -9.18
C ALA A 198 5.63 24.05 -10.23
N ASN A 199 6.39 24.43 -11.26
CA ASN A 199 5.96 25.26 -12.37
C ASN A 199 5.51 24.45 -13.59
N GLN A 200 5.45 23.10 -13.52
CA GLN A 200 4.99 22.29 -14.63
C GLN A 200 3.53 22.63 -14.96
N ASN A 201 3.30 23.09 -16.18
CA ASN A 201 1.95 23.30 -16.68
C ASN A 201 1.39 22.01 -17.28
N PHE A 202 0.49 21.35 -16.53
CA PHE A 202 -0.14 20.12 -16.95
C PHE A 202 -1.24 20.34 -18.02
N ASP A 203 -1.77 21.55 -18.20
CA ASP A 203 -2.76 21.87 -19.24
C ASP A 203 -2.15 21.71 -20.63
N LYS A 204 -0.83 21.88 -20.73
CA LYS A 204 -0.06 21.63 -21.97
C LYS A 204 0.07 20.14 -22.33
N TRP A 205 -0.34 19.24 -21.45
CA TRP A 205 -0.31 17.81 -21.74
C TRP A 205 -1.44 17.41 -22.69
N ARG A 206 -1.12 17.41 -23.99
CA ARG A 206 -2.06 17.09 -25.07
C ARG A 206 -2.44 15.63 -25.18
N TRP A 207 -1.60 14.74 -24.64
CA TRP A 207 -1.77 13.28 -24.76
C TRP A 207 -3.08 12.81 -24.12
N LYS A 208 -3.71 11.86 -24.81
CA LYS A 208 -4.92 11.18 -24.33
C LYS A 208 -4.63 10.39 -23.07
N VAL A 209 -3.52 9.63 -23.08
CA VAL A 209 -3.08 8.77 -21.98
C VAL A 209 -1.66 9.13 -21.57
N VAL A 210 -1.45 9.26 -20.26
CA VAL A 210 -0.12 9.47 -19.68
C VAL A 210 0.16 8.32 -18.72
N PHE A 211 1.02 7.41 -19.13
CA PHE A 211 1.51 6.30 -18.30
C PHE A 211 2.65 6.79 -17.42
N ILE A 212 2.58 6.53 -16.14
CA ILE A 212 3.61 6.99 -15.19
C ILE A 212 4.00 5.84 -14.26
N LYS A 213 5.30 5.59 -14.17
CA LYS A 213 5.91 4.62 -13.25
C LYS A 213 6.69 5.34 -12.15
N ILE A 214 6.13 5.36 -10.95
CA ILE A 214 6.78 5.95 -9.76
C ILE A 214 6.49 5.08 -8.51
N ASN A 215 7.36 5.22 -7.50
CA ASN A 215 7.28 4.47 -6.24
C ASN A 215 7.52 5.36 -5.00
N PHE A 216 7.24 6.64 -5.10
CA PHE A 216 7.44 7.62 -4.04
C PHE A 216 6.26 8.60 -3.92
N HIS A 217 6.20 9.32 -2.81
CA HIS A 217 5.16 10.31 -2.57
C HIS A 217 5.44 11.64 -3.30
N LEU A 218 4.39 12.18 -3.93
CA LEU A 218 4.34 13.54 -4.51
C LEU A 218 3.62 14.55 -3.61
N PHE A 219 3.15 14.12 -2.46
CA PHE A 219 2.30 14.92 -1.60
C PHE A 219 2.82 16.35 -1.39
N TYR A 220 4.08 16.50 -1.00
CA TYR A 220 4.65 17.82 -0.72
C TYR A 220 4.90 18.65 -1.98
N GLN A 221 5.24 18.02 -3.09
CA GLN A 221 5.46 18.69 -4.38
C GLN A 221 4.12 19.22 -4.94
N LEU A 222 3.09 18.39 -4.93
CA LEU A 222 1.76 18.78 -5.37
C LEU A 222 1.19 19.90 -4.48
N ARG A 223 1.31 19.78 -3.17
CA ARG A 223 0.81 20.76 -2.21
C ARG A 223 1.41 22.17 -2.37
N LYS A 224 2.64 22.28 -2.87
CA LYS A 224 3.33 23.58 -3.10
C LYS A 224 2.86 24.27 -4.37
N ARG A 225 2.08 23.65 -5.22
CA ARG A 225 1.62 24.22 -6.49
C ARG A 225 0.54 25.27 -6.23
N LYS A 226 0.53 26.31 -7.06
CA LYS A 226 -0.46 27.39 -6.99
C LYS A 226 -1.87 26.91 -7.36
N ASP A 227 -1.96 26.02 -8.36
CA ASP A 227 -3.22 25.46 -8.89
C ASP A 227 -3.88 24.41 -7.99
N VAL A 228 -3.20 23.95 -6.93
CA VAL A 228 -3.75 22.94 -6.02
C VAL A 228 -5.02 23.42 -5.32
N ARG A 229 -5.13 24.71 -5.00
CA ARG A 229 -6.30 25.28 -4.32
C ARG A 229 -7.55 25.23 -5.19
N ASP A 230 -7.39 25.36 -6.50
CA ASP A 230 -8.51 25.39 -7.43
C ASP A 230 -9.07 23.98 -7.69
N HIS A 231 -8.20 22.98 -7.67
CA HIS A 231 -8.54 21.59 -8.03
C HIS A 231 -8.70 20.66 -6.83
N ILE A 232 -7.83 20.77 -5.81
CA ILE A 232 -7.78 19.87 -4.64
C ILE A 232 -7.42 20.66 -3.36
N ASP A 233 -8.22 21.68 -3.05
CA ASP A 233 -8.04 22.62 -1.92
C ASP A 233 -7.82 21.91 -0.57
N TRP A 234 -8.55 20.80 -0.32
CA TRP A 234 -8.39 19.99 0.89
C TRP A 234 -6.96 19.46 1.09
N LEU A 235 -6.18 19.28 0.02
CA LEU A 235 -4.79 18.81 0.11
C LEU A 235 -3.88 19.82 0.83
N VAL A 236 -4.21 21.12 0.77
CA VAL A 236 -3.43 22.18 1.40
C VAL A 236 -3.43 22.03 2.92
N HIS A 237 -4.56 21.61 3.49
CA HIS A 237 -4.76 21.54 4.95
C HIS A 237 -4.62 20.13 5.53
N MET A 238 -4.68 19.11 4.68
CA MET A 238 -4.62 17.72 5.12
C MET A 238 -3.18 17.27 5.42
N SER A 239 -2.99 16.50 6.48
CA SER A 239 -1.69 15.85 6.74
C SER A 239 -1.41 14.75 5.72
N LYS A 240 -0.13 14.47 5.45
CA LYS A 240 0.28 13.42 4.50
C LYS A 240 -0.36 12.07 4.83
N TRP A 241 -0.29 11.65 6.10
CA TRP A 241 -0.84 10.35 6.50
C TRP A 241 -2.35 10.27 6.27
N LYS A 242 -3.09 11.35 6.57
CA LYS A 242 -4.55 11.40 6.37
C LYS A 242 -4.87 11.35 4.87
N ALA A 243 -4.16 12.09 4.03
CA ALA A 243 -4.32 12.04 2.58
C ALA A 243 -4.06 10.64 2.01
N VAL A 244 -2.96 9.99 2.43
CA VAL A 244 -2.64 8.62 2.02
C VAL A 244 -3.72 7.64 2.46
N ASN A 245 -4.12 7.68 3.73
CA ASN A 245 -5.18 6.82 4.26
C ASN A 245 -6.49 6.99 3.46
N THR A 246 -6.93 8.23 3.27
CA THR A 246 -8.18 8.53 2.56
C THR A 246 -8.13 8.05 1.10
N VAL A 247 -7.06 8.31 0.38
CA VAL A 247 -6.91 7.85 -1.02
C VAL A 247 -6.91 6.32 -1.11
N LEU A 248 -6.22 5.63 -0.20
CA LEU A 248 -6.23 4.16 -0.18
C LEU A 248 -7.62 3.59 0.10
N GLN A 249 -8.41 4.24 0.98
CA GLN A 249 -9.81 3.86 1.23
C GLN A 249 -10.72 4.14 0.04
N ILE A 250 -10.50 5.22 -0.71
CA ILE A 250 -11.24 5.51 -1.94
C ILE A 250 -10.97 4.46 -3.01
N LEU A 251 -9.71 4.07 -3.17
CA LEU A 251 -9.28 3.21 -4.26
C LEU A 251 -9.52 1.72 -3.99
N PHE A 252 -9.35 1.25 -2.74
CA PHE A 252 -9.19 -0.18 -2.48
C PHE A 252 -10.14 -0.72 -1.41
N LYS A 253 -10.69 -1.89 -1.70
CA LYS A 253 -11.23 -2.84 -0.72
C LYS A 253 -10.59 -4.21 -0.91
N PRO A 254 -10.46 -5.03 0.14
CA PRO A 254 -10.00 -6.41 0.01
C PRO A 254 -10.92 -7.22 -0.89
N THR A 255 -10.38 -8.27 -1.53
CA THR A 255 -11.21 -9.30 -2.16
C THR A 255 -11.99 -10.08 -1.09
N GLN A 256 -13.07 -10.76 -1.49
CA GLN A 256 -13.85 -11.59 -0.55
C GLN A 256 -12.98 -12.65 0.12
N THR A 257 -12.11 -13.30 -0.61
CA THR A 257 -11.17 -14.30 -0.06
C THR A 257 -10.23 -13.70 1.00
N SER A 258 -9.75 -12.47 0.78
CA SER A 258 -8.93 -11.79 1.79
C SER A 258 -9.76 -11.44 3.04
N LEU A 259 -11.03 -11.05 2.86
CA LEU A 259 -11.95 -10.80 3.98
C LEU A 259 -12.21 -12.06 4.77
N ASP A 260 -12.49 -13.18 4.11
CA ASP A 260 -12.74 -14.47 4.75
C ASP A 260 -11.52 -14.93 5.57
N TYR A 261 -10.31 -14.74 5.01
CA TYR A 261 -9.08 -15.03 5.75
C TYR A 261 -8.95 -14.16 7.01
N LEU A 262 -9.19 -12.85 6.91
CA LEU A 262 -9.12 -11.95 8.05
C LEU A 262 -10.16 -12.26 9.11
N GLN A 263 -11.35 -12.74 8.72
CA GLN A 263 -12.37 -13.21 9.64
C GLN A 263 -11.93 -14.46 10.39
N GLN A 264 -11.35 -15.43 9.69
CA GLN A 264 -10.82 -16.64 10.31
C GLN A 264 -9.65 -16.32 11.24
N PHE A 265 -8.74 -15.45 10.83
CA PHE A 265 -7.63 -14.97 11.65
C PHE A 265 -8.14 -14.36 12.97
N ASP A 266 -9.14 -13.49 12.91
CA ASP A 266 -9.75 -12.90 14.11
C ASP A 266 -10.37 -13.96 15.02
N LYS A 267 -11.20 -14.84 14.46
CA LYS A 267 -11.94 -15.86 15.20
C LYS A 267 -11.04 -16.89 15.84
N HIS A 268 -10.00 -17.36 15.13
CA HIS A 268 -9.20 -18.51 15.55
C HIS A 268 -7.87 -18.13 16.19
N GLU A 269 -7.29 -17.00 15.82
CA GLU A 269 -5.98 -16.58 16.31
C GLU A 269 -6.10 -15.48 17.39
N VAL A 270 -6.87 -14.42 17.12
CA VAL A 270 -7.00 -13.29 18.06
C VAL A 270 -7.95 -13.63 19.22
N LYS A 271 -9.08 -14.26 18.94
CA LYS A 271 -10.03 -14.76 19.97
C LYS A 271 -10.48 -13.68 20.97
N GLY A 272 -10.70 -12.45 20.47
CA GLY A 272 -11.11 -11.32 21.30
C GLY A 272 -10.02 -10.72 22.20
N LYS A 273 -8.77 -11.20 22.11
CA LYS A 273 -7.64 -10.63 22.84
C LYS A 273 -7.17 -9.31 22.24
N THR A 274 -6.39 -8.55 22.99
CA THR A 274 -5.68 -7.36 22.50
C THR A 274 -4.54 -7.80 21.57
N LEU A 275 -4.60 -7.41 20.31
CA LEU A 275 -3.62 -7.79 19.29
C LEU A 275 -2.43 -6.83 19.33
N VAL A 276 -1.25 -7.38 19.64
CA VAL A 276 0.03 -6.66 19.68
C VAL A 276 0.88 -7.09 18.50
N CYS A 277 1.14 -6.18 17.59
CA CYS A 277 1.87 -6.48 16.37
C CYS A 277 3.23 -5.82 16.34
N SER A 278 4.22 -6.53 15.82
CA SER A 278 5.52 -5.98 15.47
C SER A 278 5.82 -6.21 14.00
N HIS A 279 6.29 -5.18 13.30
CA HIS A 279 6.83 -5.30 11.95
C HIS A 279 8.34 -5.01 11.97
N ILE A 280 9.14 -6.04 11.72
CA ILE A 280 10.61 -5.94 11.72
C ILE A 280 11.14 -6.15 10.30
N ARG A 281 11.61 -5.07 9.67
CA ARG A 281 12.21 -5.06 8.34
C ARG A 281 13.73 -5.06 8.45
N THR A 282 14.38 -6.10 7.97
CA THR A 282 15.85 -6.24 8.01
C THR A 282 16.54 -6.07 6.67
N GLY A 283 15.84 -6.31 5.55
CA GLY A 283 16.42 -6.37 4.22
C GLY A 283 17.14 -7.68 3.90
N LYS A 284 17.05 -8.69 4.76
CA LYS A 284 17.71 -10.00 4.59
C LYS A 284 16.77 -11.02 3.92
N ASN A 285 16.19 -10.66 2.79
CA ASN A 285 15.33 -11.59 2.07
C ASN A 285 16.16 -12.42 1.07
N PRO A 286 16.12 -13.76 1.10
CA PRO A 286 16.84 -14.60 0.16
C PRO A 286 16.50 -14.34 -1.30
N SER A 287 15.28 -13.89 -1.59
CA SER A 287 14.86 -13.55 -2.96
C SER A 287 15.46 -12.23 -3.48
N ILE A 288 16.06 -11.39 -2.63
CA ILE A 288 16.83 -10.19 -3.01
C ILE A 288 18.01 -10.02 -2.03
N PRO A 289 19.10 -10.75 -2.21
CA PRO A 289 20.25 -10.70 -1.28
C PRO A 289 20.87 -9.31 -1.13
N GLU A 290 20.86 -8.49 -2.19
CA GLU A 290 21.46 -7.15 -2.19
C GLU A 290 20.67 -6.10 -1.38
N ASP A 291 19.40 -6.38 -1.05
CA ASP A 291 18.59 -5.42 -0.29
C ASP A 291 19.16 -5.12 1.11
N SER A 292 19.87 -6.07 1.69
CA SER A 292 20.50 -5.92 3.01
C SER A 292 21.61 -4.88 3.05
N LEU A 293 22.24 -4.58 1.92
CA LEU A 293 23.38 -3.65 1.83
C LEU A 293 22.98 -2.19 2.10
N PHE A 294 21.71 -1.87 1.99
CA PHE A 294 21.21 -0.49 2.03
C PHE A 294 20.40 -0.15 3.28
N ARG A 295 20.35 -1.04 4.28
CA ARG A 295 19.53 -0.85 5.48
C ARG A 295 20.32 -0.98 6.75
N THR A 296 20.08 -0.04 7.67
CA THR A 296 20.50 -0.21 9.07
C THR A 296 19.68 -1.36 9.66
N LYS A 297 20.36 -2.45 10.00
CA LYS A 297 19.72 -3.61 10.63
C LYS A 297 19.07 -3.17 11.97
N PRO A 298 17.78 -3.42 12.19
CA PRO A 298 17.18 -3.21 13.50
C PRO A 298 17.76 -4.22 14.49
N ASP A 299 17.82 -3.82 15.75
CA ASP A 299 18.15 -4.72 16.85
C ASP A 299 16.85 -5.38 17.33
N GLU A 300 16.63 -6.62 16.89
CA GLU A 300 15.43 -7.38 17.24
C GLU A 300 15.32 -7.65 18.74
N THR A 301 16.44 -7.76 19.46
CA THR A 301 16.43 -8.06 20.90
C THR A 301 15.77 -6.95 21.69
N ILE A 302 16.00 -5.69 21.33
CA ILE A 302 15.38 -4.52 21.95
C ILE A 302 13.85 -4.53 21.71
N ILE A 303 13.43 -4.92 20.51
CA ILE A 303 12.00 -5.00 20.19
C ILE A 303 11.37 -6.16 20.97
N PHE A 304 12.05 -7.30 21.07
CA PHE A 304 11.59 -8.44 21.84
C PHE A 304 11.49 -8.13 23.34
N ASP A 305 12.49 -7.43 23.89
CA ASP A 305 12.45 -6.98 25.30
C ASP A 305 11.27 -6.02 25.55
N PHE A 306 10.99 -5.13 24.60
CA PHE A 306 9.79 -4.29 24.70
C PHE A 306 8.49 -5.10 24.66
N LEU A 307 8.44 -6.21 23.92
CA LEU A 307 7.27 -7.08 23.82
C LEU A 307 7.04 -7.97 25.04
N LYS A 308 8.07 -8.27 25.84
CA LYS A 308 7.97 -9.13 27.04
C LYS A 308 6.89 -8.68 28.03
N LYS A 309 6.63 -7.38 28.14
CA LYS A 309 5.58 -6.84 29.03
C LYS A 309 4.15 -7.30 28.66
N TYR A 310 3.94 -7.75 27.40
CA TYR A 310 2.62 -8.19 26.93
C TYR A 310 2.39 -9.69 27.05
N ILE A 311 3.40 -10.49 27.42
CA ILE A 311 3.23 -11.95 27.63
C ILE A 311 2.81 -12.31 29.03
N VAL A 312 2.86 -11.36 29.99
CA VAL A 312 2.52 -11.59 31.39
C VAL A 312 1.02 -11.84 31.59
N SER A 313 0.19 -11.43 30.62
CA SER A 313 -1.26 -11.56 30.71
C SER A 313 -1.84 -12.29 29.49
N SER A 314 -2.73 -13.24 29.73
CA SER A 314 -3.51 -13.92 28.68
C SER A 314 -4.42 -13.00 27.85
N LYS A 315 -4.56 -11.73 28.28
CA LYS A 315 -5.30 -10.67 27.57
C LYS A 315 -4.69 -10.32 26.22
N TYR A 316 -3.39 -10.54 26.04
CA TYR A 316 -2.67 -10.16 24.83
C TYR A 316 -2.36 -11.37 23.96
N VAL A 317 -2.28 -11.14 22.64
CA VAL A 317 -1.71 -12.08 21.67
C VAL A 317 -0.74 -11.33 20.78
N LEU A 318 0.42 -11.94 20.54
CA LEU A 318 1.50 -11.33 19.77
C LEU A 318 1.48 -11.80 18.32
N TYR A 319 1.73 -10.89 17.39
CA TYR A 319 1.91 -11.17 15.98
C TYR A 319 3.18 -10.50 15.44
N LEU A 320 3.97 -11.25 14.66
CA LEU A 320 5.20 -10.74 14.02
C LEU A 320 5.09 -10.81 12.50
N ALA A 321 5.27 -9.65 11.86
CA ALA A 321 5.56 -9.49 10.45
C ALA A 321 7.05 -9.21 10.26
N THR A 322 7.78 -10.04 9.52
CA THR A 322 9.21 -9.85 9.28
C THR A 322 9.66 -10.47 7.97
N ASP A 323 10.72 -9.92 7.39
CA ASP A 323 11.40 -10.42 6.19
C ASP A 323 12.55 -11.39 6.49
N SER A 324 12.72 -11.78 7.75
CA SER A 324 13.82 -12.62 8.20
C SER A 324 13.30 -13.88 8.88
N ASP A 325 13.58 -15.05 8.31
CA ASP A 325 13.21 -16.33 8.91
C ASP A 325 13.93 -16.55 10.24
N SER A 326 15.17 -16.11 10.37
CA SER A 326 15.91 -16.22 11.64
C SER A 326 15.24 -15.43 12.77
N ILE A 327 14.78 -14.22 12.49
CA ILE A 327 14.05 -13.40 13.46
C ILE A 327 12.68 -14.03 13.79
N ARG A 328 11.99 -14.60 12.79
CA ARG A 328 10.73 -15.29 13.00
C ARG A 328 10.88 -16.50 13.92
N GLN A 329 11.90 -17.33 13.68
CA GLN A 329 12.19 -18.48 14.53
C GLN A 329 12.57 -18.07 15.96
N ALA A 330 13.42 -17.04 16.11
CA ALA A 330 13.78 -16.49 17.41
C ALA A 330 12.56 -15.95 18.16
N PHE A 331 11.64 -15.27 17.45
CA PHE A 331 10.40 -14.76 18.01
C PHE A 331 9.50 -15.90 18.50
N PHE A 332 9.29 -16.96 17.71
CA PHE A 332 8.44 -18.07 18.08
C PHE A 332 9.02 -18.90 19.24
N LYS A 333 10.35 -18.98 19.34
CA LYS A 333 11.02 -19.59 20.47
C LYS A 333 10.84 -18.80 21.77
N MET A 334 10.85 -17.46 21.67
CA MET A 334 10.72 -16.58 22.84
C MET A 334 9.26 -16.40 23.26
N PHE A 335 8.33 -16.40 22.30
CA PHE A 335 6.90 -16.11 22.50
C PHE A 335 6.04 -17.27 22.03
N GLU A 336 6.05 -18.36 22.79
CA GLU A 336 5.41 -19.64 22.41
C GLU A 336 3.91 -19.51 22.09
N ASN A 337 3.20 -18.63 22.82
CA ASN A 337 1.76 -18.36 22.65
C ASN A 337 1.48 -17.28 21.58
N SER A 338 2.47 -16.91 20.77
CA SER A 338 2.27 -15.98 19.66
C SER A 338 1.57 -16.65 18.49
N ILE A 339 0.97 -15.82 17.63
CA ILE A 339 0.36 -16.31 16.39
C ILE A 339 1.47 -16.79 15.45
N LYS A 340 1.38 -18.06 15.06
CA LYS A 340 2.37 -18.73 14.20
C LYS A 340 1.81 -18.85 12.79
N MET A 341 2.33 -18.04 11.87
CA MET A 341 2.05 -18.20 10.44
C MET A 341 3.28 -18.80 9.77
N ASN A 342 3.12 -19.95 9.13
CA ASN A 342 4.19 -20.57 8.35
C ASN A 342 4.22 -19.95 6.94
N ILE A 343 5.08 -18.96 6.75
CA ILE A 343 5.10 -18.13 5.55
C ILE A 343 6.52 -18.10 4.98
N THR A 344 6.67 -18.41 3.69
CA THR A 344 7.91 -18.20 2.95
C THR A 344 7.94 -16.78 2.38
N ILE A 345 9.03 -16.06 2.61
CA ILE A 345 9.17 -14.67 2.21
C ILE A 345 9.71 -14.57 0.79
N VAL A 346 8.97 -13.91 -0.09
CA VAL A 346 9.39 -13.62 -1.46
C VAL A 346 9.24 -12.14 -1.75
N HIS A 347 10.23 -11.57 -2.42
CA HIS A 347 10.18 -10.18 -2.83
C HIS A 347 9.44 -10.02 -4.16
N ILE A 348 8.47 -9.09 -4.26
CA ILE A 348 7.68 -8.91 -5.50
C ILE A 348 8.39 -8.17 -6.61
N ASP A 349 9.47 -7.51 -6.26
CA ASP A 349 10.25 -6.72 -7.20
C ASP A 349 11.42 -7.53 -7.76
N ARG A 350 11.94 -7.12 -8.92
CA ARG A 350 13.11 -7.74 -9.56
C ARG A 350 12.94 -9.24 -9.86
N LEU A 351 11.72 -9.71 -10.09
CA LEU A 351 11.41 -11.11 -10.33
C LEU A 351 12.18 -11.72 -11.51
N GLY A 352 12.46 -10.93 -12.56
CA GLY A 352 13.27 -11.37 -13.68
C GLY A 352 14.71 -11.74 -13.33
N LYS A 353 15.23 -11.21 -12.21
CA LYS A 353 16.55 -11.55 -11.69
C LYS A 353 16.55 -12.84 -10.84
N TYR A 354 15.41 -13.16 -10.24
CA TYR A 354 15.23 -14.28 -9.31
C TYR A 354 14.08 -15.18 -9.75
N GLU A 355 14.22 -15.83 -10.90
CA GLU A 355 13.19 -16.61 -11.57
C GLU A 355 12.58 -17.73 -10.72
N MET A 356 13.38 -18.32 -9.82
CA MET A 356 12.92 -19.38 -8.92
C MET A 356 11.70 -19.00 -8.06
N PHE A 357 11.47 -17.69 -7.84
CA PHE A 357 10.36 -17.19 -7.03
C PHE A 357 9.17 -16.67 -7.84
N GLN A 358 9.24 -16.63 -9.17
CA GLN A 358 8.19 -16.01 -10.01
C GLN A 358 6.84 -16.70 -9.88
N LYS A 359 6.83 -18.05 -9.92
CA LYS A 359 5.58 -18.84 -9.85
C LYS A 359 4.81 -18.57 -8.55
N GLN A 360 5.53 -18.22 -7.50
CA GLN A 360 4.98 -18.03 -6.17
C GLN A 360 4.63 -16.55 -5.89
N ALA A 361 5.07 -15.63 -6.74
CA ALA A 361 5.03 -14.20 -6.45
C ALA A 361 3.61 -13.61 -6.30
N CYS A 362 2.62 -14.15 -7.00
CA CYS A 362 1.24 -13.71 -6.89
C CYS A 362 0.64 -14.06 -5.52
N GLU A 363 0.87 -15.28 -5.04
CA GLU A 363 0.41 -15.69 -3.70
C GLU A 363 1.05 -14.82 -2.62
N GLY A 364 2.35 -14.54 -2.76
CA GLY A 364 2.99 -13.63 -1.84
C GLY A 364 2.41 -12.21 -1.87
N LEU A 365 2.00 -11.66 -3.03
CA LEU A 365 1.29 -10.37 -3.08
C LEU A 365 -0.02 -10.43 -2.28
N LYS A 366 -0.77 -11.52 -2.38
CA LYS A 366 -2.00 -11.72 -1.60
C LYS A 366 -1.69 -11.69 -0.10
N PHE A 367 -0.67 -12.45 0.34
CA PHE A 367 -0.28 -12.46 1.75
C PHE A 367 0.26 -11.12 2.23
N ALA A 368 1.03 -10.39 1.42
CA ALA A 368 1.49 -9.06 1.78
C ALA A 368 0.31 -8.10 2.00
N VAL A 369 -0.74 -8.17 1.17
CA VAL A 369 -1.96 -7.38 1.36
C VAL A 369 -2.67 -7.79 2.65
N ILE A 370 -2.89 -9.09 2.90
CA ILE A 370 -3.53 -9.60 4.11
C ILE A 370 -2.74 -9.16 5.36
N GLU A 371 -1.43 -9.34 5.36
CA GLU A 371 -0.57 -8.96 6.49
C GLU A 371 -0.61 -7.45 6.74
N GLN A 372 -0.65 -6.64 5.69
CA GLN A 372 -0.80 -5.19 5.84
C GLN A 372 -2.15 -4.82 6.49
N TYR A 373 -3.23 -5.54 6.16
CA TYR A 373 -4.52 -5.37 6.84
C TYR A 373 -4.46 -5.85 8.29
N ILE A 374 -3.81 -6.98 8.60
CA ILE A 374 -3.59 -7.41 9.99
C ILE A 374 -2.88 -6.31 10.78
N LEU A 375 -1.76 -5.79 10.27
CA LEU A 375 -1.03 -4.71 10.93
C LEU A 375 -1.88 -3.44 11.11
N SER A 376 -2.79 -3.16 10.19
CA SER A 376 -3.66 -1.98 10.26
C SER A 376 -4.77 -2.08 11.31
N VAL A 377 -5.08 -3.27 11.81
CA VAL A 377 -6.10 -3.48 12.84
C VAL A 377 -5.52 -3.73 14.24
N CYS A 378 -4.18 -3.81 14.35
CA CYS A 378 -3.53 -4.07 15.64
C CYS A 378 -3.85 -2.99 16.67
N ASP A 379 -4.08 -3.41 17.91
CA ASP A 379 -4.28 -2.51 19.04
C ASP A 379 -3.00 -1.75 19.36
N ILE A 380 -1.91 -2.49 19.41
CA ILE A 380 -0.56 -2.01 19.70
C ILE A 380 0.30 -2.35 18.50
N LEU A 381 0.94 -1.35 17.91
CA LEU A 381 1.72 -1.51 16.69
C LEU A 381 3.14 -1.00 16.87
N ILE A 382 4.12 -1.88 16.71
CA ILE A 382 5.54 -1.58 16.79
C ILE A 382 6.13 -1.71 15.38
N LEU A 383 6.84 -0.70 14.90
CA LEU A 383 7.40 -0.66 13.55
C LEU A 383 8.90 -0.40 13.55
N THR A 384 9.58 -1.03 12.61
CA THR A 384 10.86 -0.54 12.11
C THR A 384 10.64 0.31 10.84
N LYS A 385 11.65 1.08 10.42
CA LYS A 385 11.54 1.97 9.24
C LYS A 385 11.31 1.16 7.96
N SER A 386 10.11 1.26 7.40
CA SER A 386 9.70 0.55 6.18
C SER A 386 8.49 1.22 5.54
N GLY A 387 8.47 1.34 4.20
CA GLY A 387 7.30 1.82 3.46
C GLY A 387 6.06 0.96 3.69
N PHE A 388 6.23 -0.36 3.79
CA PHE A 388 5.15 -1.32 4.06
C PHE A 388 4.51 -1.07 5.44
N GLY A 389 5.32 -1.04 6.51
CA GLY A 389 4.83 -0.80 7.87
C GLY A 389 4.24 0.60 8.03
N THR A 390 4.87 1.63 7.44
CA THR A 390 4.34 3.00 7.45
C THR A 390 2.96 3.07 6.78
N THR A 391 2.76 2.40 5.64
CA THR A 391 1.45 2.36 4.97
C THR A 391 0.42 1.63 5.83
N ALA A 392 0.78 0.52 6.48
CA ALA A 392 -0.11 -0.16 7.42
C ALA A 392 -0.54 0.75 8.58
N ALA A 393 0.38 1.54 9.16
CA ALA A 393 0.05 2.52 10.18
C ALA A 393 -0.86 3.64 9.66
N TYR A 394 -0.65 4.11 8.43
CA TYR A 394 -1.56 5.09 7.81
C TYR A 394 -2.96 4.51 7.58
N ILE A 395 -3.07 3.25 7.13
CA ILE A 395 -4.36 2.55 7.01
C ILE A 395 -5.01 2.39 8.40
N ARG A 396 -4.22 2.09 9.45
CA ARG A 396 -4.70 2.04 10.84
C ARG A 396 -5.33 3.36 11.29
N GLY A 397 -4.80 4.50 10.84
CA GLY A 397 -5.39 5.83 10.97
C GLY A 397 -5.41 6.41 12.39
N LYS A 398 -4.66 5.86 13.34
CA LYS A 398 -4.56 6.35 14.73
C LYS A 398 -3.13 6.24 15.24
N SER A 399 -2.71 7.25 16.04
CA SER A 399 -1.40 7.30 16.69
C SER A 399 -1.38 6.59 18.04
N ASP A 400 -2.56 6.29 18.61
CA ASP A 400 -2.66 5.59 19.89
C ASP A 400 -1.93 4.25 19.83
N GLN A 401 -1.07 3.96 20.83
CA GLN A 401 -0.25 2.73 20.92
C GLN A 401 0.57 2.44 19.65
N LEU A 402 1.03 3.47 18.94
CA LEU A 402 1.97 3.38 17.82
C LEU A 402 3.39 3.60 18.31
N TYR A 403 4.27 2.64 18.06
CA TYR A 403 5.66 2.69 18.48
C TYR A 403 6.59 2.51 17.27
N MET A 404 7.77 3.16 17.35
CA MET A 404 8.84 3.02 16.36
C MET A 404 10.14 2.59 17.04
N PHE A 405 10.84 1.64 16.44
CA PHE A 405 12.24 1.38 16.80
C PHE A 405 13.13 2.52 16.29
N HIS A 406 13.86 3.15 17.20
CA HIS A 406 14.78 4.23 16.89
C HIS A 406 16.23 3.70 16.90
N PRO A 407 16.89 3.52 15.74
CA PRO A 407 18.16 2.81 15.65
C PRO A 407 19.31 3.52 16.38
N ILE A 408 19.38 4.85 16.32
CA ILE A 408 20.43 5.62 16.99
C ILE A 408 20.28 5.58 18.52
N LYS A 409 19.04 5.74 19.02
CA LYS A 409 18.76 5.69 20.47
C LYS A 409 18.65 4.26 20.98
N ARG A 410 18.72 3.25 20.12
CA ARG A 410 18.58 1.82 20.42
C ARG A 410 17.42 1.54 21.39
N ARG A 411 16.24 2.06 21.09
CA ARG A 411 15.03 1.87 21.90
C ARG A 411 13.75 1.96 21.07
N VAL A 412 12.68 1.33 21.56
CA VAL A 412 11.33 1.50 21.06
C VAL A 412 10.72 2.74 21.72
N VAL A 413 10.19 3.65 20.91
CA VAL A 413 9.62 4.92 21.36
C VAL A 413 8.19 5.08 20.88
N LEU A 414 7.33 5.71 21.68
CA LEU A 414 6.00 6.14 21.25
C LEU A 414 6.14 7.09 20.06
N SER A 415 5.30 6.94 19.07
CA SER A 415 5.37 7.71 17.83
C SER A 415 3.99 8.25 17.44
N ASP A 416 3.99 9.13 16.45
CA ASP A 416 2.79 9.71 15.86
C ASP A 416 2.79 9.52 14.34
N LEU A 417 1.62 9.38 13.74
CA LEU A 417 1.46 9.22 12.28
C LEU A 417 2.07 10.36 11.45
N LYS A 418 2.25 11.54 12.06
CA LYS A 418 2.90 12.68 11.39
C LYS A 418 4.41 12.50 11.28
N ASN A 419 5.00 11.67 12.14
CA ASN A 419 6.45 11.53 12.32
C ASN A 419 7.03 10.23 11.73
N ILE A 420 6.21 9.38 11.10
CA ILE A 420 6.62 8.12 10.47
C ILE A 420 6.68 8.15 8.94
#